data_8986319b75b9476b21fec94f12c1dfc4
#
_entry.id   8986319b75b9476b21fec94f12c1dfc4
#
_cell.length_a   1.000
_cell.length_b   1.000
_cell.length_c   1.000
_cell.angle_alpha   90.00
_cell.angle_beta   90.00
_cell.angle_gamma   90.00
#
_symmetry.space_group_name_H-M   'P 1'
#
loop_
_entity.id
_entity.type
_entity.pdbx_description
1 polymer ?
#
loop_
_entity_poly.entity_id
_entity_poly.type
_entity_poly.pdbx_seq_one_letter_code
_entity_poly.pdbx_strand_id
1 'polypeptide(L)' 'MNDTHERNQEALSKRAEWAVYQCPKGCVHVRLQNVTLTLSPCEFAQFVEMLGDAYVRLGVRAAVATLRPQ' A
#
# COMPACT_ATOMS: atom_id res chain seq x y z
N MET A 1 -13.92 -10.57 17.96
CA MET A 1 -13.76 -9.49 17.40
C MET A 1 -12.84 -8.60 18.00
N ASN A 2 -12.01 -7.97 17.36
CA ASN A 2 -11.09 -7.16 17.89
C ASN A 2 -11.21 -5.81 17.50
N ASP A 3 -12.33 -5.25 17.75
CA ASP A 3 -12.56 -3.91 17.44
C ASP A 3 -11.63 -2.96 18.13
N THR A 4 -11.17 -3.33 19.32
CA THR A 4 -10.23 -2.47 20.01
C THR A 4 -8.96 -2.30 19.23
N HIS A 5 -8.50 -3.38 18.64
CA HIS A 5 -7.31 -3.33 17.85
C HIS A 5 -7.52 -2.43 16.63
N GLU A 6 -8.66 -2.54 16.02
CA GLU A 6 -8.96 -1.73 14.85
C GLU A 6 -9.13 -0.28 15.20
N ARG A 7 -9.62 0.01 16.39
CA ARG A 7 -9.75 1.41 16.80
C ARG A 7 -8.41 2.05 16.97
N ASN A 8 -7.42 1.27 17.43
CA ASN A 8 -6.11 1.83 17.65
C ASN A 8 -5.31 1.95 16.38
N GLN A 9 -5.68 1.21 15.35
CA GLN A 9 -4.96 1.24 14.11
C GLN A 9 -5.93 1.63 13.02
N GLU A 10 -5.93 2.90 12.72
CA GLU A 10 -6.82 3.40 11.74
C GLU A 10 -6.35 3.04 10.35
N ALA A 11 -7.17 2.42 9.57
CA ALA A 11 -6.79 2.04 8.20
C ALA A 11 -6.78 3.27 7.33
N LEU A 12 -5.63 3.56 6.76
CA LEU A 12 -5.50 4.65 5.83
C LEU A 12 -6.03 4.26 4.45
N SER A 13 -5.91 2.98 4.13
CA SER A 13 -6.41 2.47 2.87
C SER A 13 -6.62 0.99 3.03
N LYS A 14 -7.63 0.45 2.39
CA LYS A 14 -7.93 -0.95 2.54
C LYS A 14 -8.57 -1.47 1.27
N ARG A 15 -8.08 -2.60 0.79
CA ARG A 15 -8.65 -3.23 -0.38
C ARG A 15 -8.57 -4.71 -0.21
N ALA A 16 -9.68 -5.39 -0.13
CA ALA A 16 -9.73 -6.81 0.05
C ALA A 16 -8.92 -7.18 1.30
N GLU A 17 -7.86 -7.93 1.12
CA GLU A 17 -7.04 -8.33 2.25
C GLU A 17 -5.80 -7.47 2.42
N TRP A 18 -5.67 -6.45 1.63
CA TRP A 18 -4.54 -5.56 1.70
C TRP A 18 -4.97 -4.31 2.43
N ALA A 19 -4.11 -3.77 3.24
CA ALA A 19 -4.45 -2.58 4.00
C ALA A 19 -3.20 -1.83 4.40
N VAL A 20 -3.36 -0.53 4.61
CA VAL A 20 -2.30 0.31 5.13
C VAL A 20 -2.86 0.94 6.40
N TYR A 21 -2.15 0.75 7.49
CA TYR A 21 -2.57 1.29 8.77
C TYR A 21 -1.51 2.21 9.31
N GLN A 22 -1.88 3.09 10.21
CA GLN A 22 -0.91 3.85 10.96
C GLN A 22 -1.11 3.54 12.42
N CYS A 23 -0.07 3.12 13.10
CA CYS A 23 -0.21 2.81 14.50
C CYS A 23 -0.13 4.08 15.31
N PRO A 24 -0.58 4.05 16.56
CA PRO A 24 -0.59 5.27 17.39
C PRO A 24 0.78 5.88 17.57
N LYS A 25 1.82 5.09 17.42
CA LYS A 25 3.17 5.62 17.57
C LYS A 25 3.69 6.23 16.28
N GLY A 26 2.93 6.20 15.23
CA GLY A 26 3.32 6.82 13.99
C GLY A 26 3.84 5.89 12.92
N CYS A 27 4.15 4.66 13.26
CA CYS A 27 4.63 3.71 12.26
C CYS A 27 3.54 3.40 11.26
N VAL A 28 3.92 3.11 10.05
CA VAL A 28 2.98 2.75 9.01
C VAL A 28 3.17 1.28 8.71
N HIS A 29 2.07 0.54 8.72
CA HIS A 29 2.10 -0.89 8.43
C HIS A 29 1.40 -1.12 7.11
N VAL A 30 2.08 -1.80 6.21
CA VAL A 30 1.50 -2.15 4.92
C VAL A 30 1.29 -3.64 4.95
N ARG A 31 0.03 -4.06 4.98
CA ARG A 31 -0.29 -5.46 5.05
C ARG A 31 -0.75 -5.96 3.70
N LEU A 32 -0.03 -6.90 3.19
CA LEU A 32 -0.39 -7.61 1.99
C LEU A 32 -0.85 -8.98 2.47
N GLN A 33 -1.31 -9.81 1.63
CA GLN A 33 -1.95 -11.04 2.06
C GLN A 33 -1.32 -11.72 3.27
N ASN A 34 -0.10 -12.13 3.17
CA ASN A 34 0.54 -12.77 4.31
C ASN A 34 1.85 -12.12 4.67
N VAL A 35 2.03 -10.88 4.33
CA VAL A 35 3.25 -10.14 4.64
C VAL A 35 2.84 -8.78 5.19
N THR A 36 3.50 -8.35 6.24
CA THR A 36 3.27 -7.02 6.77
C THR A 36 4.60 -6.31 6.86
N LEU A 37 4.67 -5.13 6.27
CA LEU A 37 5.86 -4.30 6.34
C LEU A 37 5.61 -3.20 7.35
N THR A 38 6.62 -2.92 8.16
CA THR A 38 6.53 -1.85 9.13
C THR A 38 7.55 -0.78 8.73
N LEU A 39 7.06 0.41 8.45
CA LEU A 39 7.90 1.48 7.95
C LEU A 39 7.70 2.72 8.79
N SER A 40 8.73 3.54 8.88
CA SER A 40 8.55 4.86 9.46
C SER A 40 7.81 5.70 8.44
N PRO A 41 7.23 6.83 8.84
CA PRO A 41 6.55 7.69 7.88
C PRO A 41 7.46 8.11 6.73
N CYS A 42 8.72 8.37 7.03
CA CYS A 42 9.66 8.76 5.99
C CYS A 42 9.93 7.62 5.02
N GLU A 43 10.11 6.41 5.56
CA GLU A 43 10.32 5.25 4.73
C GLU A 43 9.08 4.95 3.90
N PHE A 44 7.92 5.16 4.49
CA PHE A 44 6.68 4.93 3.78
C PHE A 44 6.56 5.89 2.61
N ALA A 45 6.95 7.14 2.80
CA ALA A 45 6.91 8.12 1.72
C ALA A 45 7.80 7.68 0.56
N GLN A 46 9.00 7.20 0.88
CA GLN A 46 9.91 6.72 -0.15
C GLN A 46 9.35 5.49 -0.85
N PHE A 47 8.72 4.62 -0.08
CA PHE A 47 8.12 3.41 -0.61
C PHE A 47 7.01 3.78 -1.60
N VAL A 48 6.18 4.75 -1.23
CA VAL A 48 5.08 5.17 -2.09
C VAL A 48 5.62 5.82 -3.37
N GLU A 49 6.68 6.61 -3.25
CA GLU A 49 7.28 7.22 -4.43
C GLU A 49 7.82 6.17 -5.39
N MET A 50 8.47 5.16 -4.82
CA MET A 50 9.01 4.09 -5.64
C MET A 50 7.88 3.33 -6.32
N LEU A 51 6.83 3.02 -5.56
CA LEU A 51 5.69 2.32 -6.13
C LEU A 51 4.98 3.17 -7.17
N GLY A 52 4.92 4.48 -6.93
CA GLY A 52 4.32 5.38 -7.90
C GLY A 52 5.05 5.37 -9.21
N ASP A 53 6.38 5.40 -9.16
CA ASP A 53 7.19 5.30 -10.37
C ASP A 53 6.92 3.99 -11.09
N ALA A 54 6.88 2.91 -10.33
CA ALA A 54 6.63 1.60 -10.91
C ALA A 54 5.23 1.54 -11.52
N TYR A 55 4.28 2.15 -10.83
CA TYR A 55 2.91 2.15 -11.31
C TYR A 55 2.81 2.91 -12.64
N VAL A 56 3.47 4.06 -12.72
CA VAL A 56 3.42 4.85 -13.94
C VAL A 56 4.03 4.06 -15.09
N ARG A 57 5.18 3.44 -14.86
CA ARG A 57 5.84 2.68 -15.91
C ARG A 57 5.03 1.46 -16.31
N LEU A 58 4.44 0.81 -15.32
CA LEU A 58 3.60 -0.33 -15.62
C LEU A 58 2.36 0.11 -16.39
N GLY A 59 1.79 1.24 -16.03
CA GLY A 59 0.63 1.77 -16.72
C GLY A 59 0.93 2.09 -18.17
N VAL A 60 2.11 2.66 -18.43
CA VAL A 60 2.49 2.95 -19.80
C VAL A 60 2.62 1.66 -20.59
N ARG A 61 3.29 0.67 -20.02
CA ARG A 61 3.45 -0.61 -20.70
C ARG A 61 2.10 -1.27 -20.94
N ALA A 62 1.23 -1.21 -19.95
CA ALA A 62 -0.08 -1.81 -20.07
C ALA A 62 -0.90 -1.11 -21.15
N ALA A 63 -0.80 0.22 -21.20
CA ALA A 63 -1.51 0.99 -22.20
C ALA A 63 -1.02 0.64 -23.59
N VAL A 64 0.29 0.51 -23.75
CA VAL A 64 0.87 0.14 -25.04
C VAL A 64 0.39 -1.26 -25.42
N ALA A 65 0.40 -2.19 -24.47
CA ALA A 65 -0.04 -3.55 -24.75
C ALA A 65 -1.52 -3.56 -25.13
N THR A 66 -2.30 -2.71 -24.50
CA THR A 66 -3.74 -2.65 -24.80
C THR A 66 -3.98 -2.10 -26.20
N LEU A 67 -3.13 -1.18 -26.64
CA LEU A 67 -3.29 -0.60 -27.96
C LEU A 67 -2.90 -1.55 -29.05
N ARG A 68 -2.15 -2.60 -28.74
CA ARG A 68 -1.77 -3.56 -29.75
C ARG A 68 -2.83 -4.61 -29.91
N PRO A 69 -3.12 -5.01 -31.11
CA PRO A 69 -4.07 -6.10 -31.30
C PRO A 69 -3.48 -7.38 -30.71
N GLN A 70 -4.28 -8.11 -30.05
CA GLN A 70 -3.80 -9.33 -29.41
C GLN A 70 -4.14 -10.55 -30.23
#